data_e5f8c2f2fca7e4e28ffe152b569d66a3
#
_entry.id   e5f8c2f2fca7e4e28ffe152b569d66a3
#
_cell.length_a   1.000
_cell.length_b   1.000
_cell.length_c   1.000
_cell.angle_alpha   90.00
_cell.angle_beta   90.00
_cell.angle_gamma   90.00
#
_symmetry.space_group_name_H-M   'P 1'
#
loop_
_entity.id
_entity.type
_entity.pdbx_description
1 polymer ?
#
loop_
_entity_poly.entity_id
_entity_poly.type
_entity_poly.pdbx_seq_one_letter_code
_entity_poly.pdbx_strand_id
1 'polypeptide(L)'
;MIKPILATIALLCWAGAATAQSGDDEQDSRWSIAIHGGAGTLDRDRITPEQDKDIRAALNQALAAGSRILADGGTAIDAITATIMILEDNPNFNAGKGAVFTWDRTNELDTSIMDGSDLSAGAAAGINGTKNPILLARAVKDHSPHVMLSGEGANQFSREQGLEQVPPEYYATPYRLEQIDKLLSKEVSAADIDYKFGTVGAVAMDQNGHMAAGTSTGGMTGKRWGRIGDSPIIGAGTYADDRSCAISATGSGEYFIRLGVAHEICARIRMRWPIALEEAQRTVPKDAEGNYTYIIHASEFMLSDEEIQQIADDVIAELGELGGDGGIIYATPWGQAGYSFNTAGMYRGRATSEGDMSVAIYGDEE
;
A
#
# COMPACT_ATOMS: atom_id res chain seq x y z
N MET A 1 -64.29 1.82 -55.64
CA MET A 1 -64.68 2.47 -54.39
C MET A 1 -64.70 1.37 -53.31
N ILE A 2 -63.64 1.21 -52.56
CA ILE A 2 -63.51 0.21 -51.52
C ILE A 2 -63.26 0.99 -50.22
N LYS A 3 -64.19 0.87 -49.27
CA LYS A 3 -64.03 1.48 -47.91
C LYS A 3 -63.20 0.58 -47.01
N PRO A 4 -62.33 1.13 -46.21
CA PRO A 4 -61.64 0.35 -45.21
C PRO A 4 -62.45 0.21 -43.89
N ILE A 5 -62.48 -1.01 -43.35
CA ILE A 5 -63.03 -1.37 -42.07
C ILE A 5 -62.00 -1.05 -40.99
N LEU A 6 -62.34 -0.16 -40.04
CA LEU A 6 -61.58 0.06 -38.83
C LEU A 6 -61.92 -1.04 -37.83
N ALA A 7 -60.92 -1.82 -37.47
CA ALA A 7 -60.99 -2.73 -36.31
C ALA A 7 -60.40 -2.05 -35.06
N THR A 8 -61.23 -1.74 -34.11
CA THR A 8 -60.84 -1.20 -32.78
C THR A 8 -60.38 -2.34 -31.91
N ILE A 9 -59.08 -2.36 -31.59
CA ILE A 9 -58.49 -3.28 -30.60
C ILE A 9 -58.52 -2.57 -29.26
N ALA A 10 -59.32 -3.06 -28.31
CA ALA A 10 -59.31 -2.63 -26.91
C ALA A 10 -58.11 -3.29 -26.18
N LEU A 11 -57.13 -2.47 -25.80
CA LEU A 11 -56.07 -2.89 -24.89
C LEU A 11 -56.61 -2.86 -23.45
N LEU A 12 -56.81 -4.02 -22.84
CA LEU A 12 -56.95 -4.17 -21.39
C LEU A 12 -55.59 -4.01 -20.74
N CYS A 13 -55.35 -2.85 -20.13
CA CYS A 13 -54.23 -2.66 -19.21
C CYS A 13 -54.49 -3.39 -17.90
N TRP A 14 -53.86 -4.53 -17.71
CA TRP A 14 -53.74 -5.17 -16.41
C TRP A 14 -52.64 -4.51 -15.60
N ALA A 15 -53.02 -3.64 -14.67
CA ALA A 15 -52.07 -3.06 -13.68
C ALA A 15 -51.76 -4.14 -12.65
N GLY A 16 -50.77 -4.96 -12.93
CA GLY A 16 -50.10 -5.76 -11.92
C GLY A 16 -49.24 -4.82 -11.06
N ALA A 17 -49.64 -4.60 -9.79
CA ALA A 17 -48.80 -3.97 -8.80
C ALA A 17 -47.60 -4.92 -8.57
N ALA A 18 -46.49 -4.67 -9.22
CA ALA A 18 -45.21 -5.21 -8.81
C ALA A 18 -44.87 -4.51 -7.50
N THR A 19 -45.03 -5.20 -6.38
CA THR A 19 -44.36 -4.87 -5.14
C THR A 19 -42.87 -5.02 -5.43
N ALA A 20 -42.18 -3.90 -5.65
CA ALA A 20 -40.75 -3.85 -5.55
C ALA A 20 -40.38 -4.29 -4.12
N GLN A 21 -39.96 -5.54 -3.98
CA GLN A 21 -39.21 -5.97 -2.84
C GLN A 21 -37.92 -5.17 -2.95
N SER A 22 -37.79 -4.11 -2.12
CA SER A 22 -36.51 -3.54 -1.78
C SER A 22 -35.77 -4.68 -1.06
N GLY A 23 -35.00 -5.46 -1.83
CA GLY A 23 -33.87 -6.12 -1.25
C GLY A 23 -33.00 -4.95 -0.76
N ASP A 24 -32.86 -4.81 0.53
CA ASP A 24 -31.71 -4.14 1.09
C ASP A 24 -30.53 -4.97 0.55
N ASP A 25 -29.91 -4.50 -0.53
CA ASP A 25 -28.53 -4.85 -0.86
C ASP A 25 -27.76 -4.32 0.35
N GLU A 26 -27.52 -5.16 1.33
CA GLU A 26 -26.55 -4.92 2.39
C GLU A 26 -25.24 -4.70 1.65
N GLN A 27 -24.96 -3.42 1.37
CA GLN A 27 -23.72 -3.01 0.71
C GLN A 27 -22.60 -3.60 1.55
N ASP A 28 -21.82 -4.47 0.96
CA ASP A 28 -20.68 -5.12 1.61
C ASP A 28 -19.76 -4.02 2.17
N SER A 29 -19.94 -3.70 3.45
CA SER A 29 -19.21 -2.62 4.11
C SER A 29 -17.78 -3.02 4.50
N ARG A 30 -17.26 -4.11 3.90
CA ARG A 30 -15.89 -4.55 4.15
C ARG A 30 -14.89 -3.52 3.66
N TRP A 31 -13.91 -3.29 4.50
CA TRP A 31 -12.70 -2.53 4.19
C TRP A 31 -11.51 -3.13 4.93
N SER A 32 -10.33 -2.86 4.44
CA SER A 32 -9.09 -3.27 5.10
C SER A 32 -7.98 -2.25 4.87
N ILE A 33 -7.03 -2.21 5.80
CA ILE A 33 -5.84 -1.37 5.71
C ILE A 33 -4.66 -2.09 6.36
N ALA A 34 -3.50 -2.03 5.73
CA ALA A 34 -2.22 -2.38 6.35
C ALA A 34 -1.24 -1.21 6.22
N ILE A 35 -0.36 -1.07 7.23
CA ILE A 35 0.64 0.00 7.28
C ILE A 35 2.01 -0.57 7.64
N HIS A 36 3.07 0.10 7.21
CA HIS A 36 4.42 -0.16 7.71
C HIS A 36 5.18 1.13 8.02
N GLY A 37 6.11 1.02 8.94
CA GLY A 37 7.08 2.05 9.29
C GLY A 37 8.54 1.63 9.02
N GLY A 38 8.74 0.54 8.23
CA GLY A 38 10.04 0.02 7.88
C GLY A 38 10.30 -1.40 8.39
N ALA A 39 11.22 -2.12 7.72
CA ALA A 39 11.66 -3.46 8.09
C ALA A 39 13.18 -3.52 8.22
N GLY A 40 13.71 -4.35 9.13
CA GLY A 40 15.15 -4.51 9.32
C GLY A 40 15.56 -5.28 10.56
N THR A 41 16.80 -5.05 11.07
CA THR A 41 17.32 -5.65 12.29
C THR A 41 16.71 -5.00 13.55
N LEU A 42 15.38 -5.13 13.69
CA LEU A 42 14.64 -4.64 14.86
C LEU A 42 14.87 -5.62 16.02
N ASP A 43 15.91 -5.35 16.79
CA ASP A 43 16.29 -6.14 17.95
C ASP A 43 15.76 -5.45 19.23
N ARG A 44 15.12 -6.22 20.12
CA ARG A 44 14.63 -5.70 21.41
C ARG A 44 15.73 -5.06 22.25
N ASP A 45 16.96 -5.53 22.10
CA ASP A 45 18.11 -4.99 22.85
C ASP A 45 18.56 -3.61 22.34
N ARG A 46 18.11 -3.19 21.15
CA ARG A 46 18.46 -1.91 20.53
C ARG A 46 17.37 -0.84 20.63
N ILE A 47 16.16 -1.24 20.97
CA ILE A 47 14.99 -0.35 21.10
C ILE A 47 14.68 -0.22 22.59
N THR A 48 14.75 0.99 23.13
CA THR A 48 14.37 1.20 24.53
C THR A 48 12.85 1.01 24.71
N PRO A 49 12.39 0.64 25.93
CA PRO A 49 10.94 0.52 26.18
C PRO A 49 10.15 1.79 25.88
N GLU A 50 10.77 2.95 26.02
CA GLU A 50 10.16 4.24 25.70
C GLU A 50 10.01 4.42 24.18
N GLN A 51 11.06 4.12 23.41
CA GLN A 51 11.01 4.13 21.96
C GLN A 51 9.99 3.11 21.41
N ASP A 52 9.93 1.89 21.93
CA ASP A 52 8.92 0.89 21.57
C ASP A 52 7.50 1.44 21.75
N LYS A 53 7.23 2.01 22.93
CA LYS A 53 5.95 2.62 23.25
C LYS A 53 5.60 3.76 22.29
N ASP A 54 6.54 4.65 22.00
CA ASP A 54 6.32 5.81 21.12
C ASP A 54 6.07 5.39 19.69
N ILE A 55 6.80 4.39 19.19
CA ILE A 55 6.61 3.82 17.85
C ILE A 55 5.24 3.17 17.73
N ARG A 56 4.84 2.33 18.70
CA ARG A 56 3.51 1.70 18.71
C ARG A 56 2.39 2.75 18.79
N ALA A 57 2.58 3.80 19.56
CA ALA A 57 1.61 4.91 19.63
C ALA A 57 1.47 5.60 18.27
N ALA A 58 2.57 5.84 17.56
CA ALA A 58 2.56 6.44 16.23
C ALA A 58 1.88 5.52 15.18
N LEU A 59 2.21 4.22 15.19
CA LEU A 59 1.55 3.24 14.31
C LEU A 59 0.04 3.15 14.57
N ASN A 60 -0.37 3.08 15.85
CA ASN A 60 -1.78 3.07 16.22
C ASN A 60 -2.50 4.36 15.79
N GLN A 61 -1.87 5.53 15.94
CA GLN A 61 -2.46 6.80 15.50
C GLN A 61 -2.67 6.83 13.99
N ALA A 62 -1.67 6.41 13.22
CA ALA A 62 -1.73 6.38 11.77
C ALA A 62 -2.79 5.38 11.28
N LEU A 63 -2.79 4.17 11.83
CA LEU A 63 -3.75 3.12 11.51
C LEU A 63 -5.19 3.54 11.84
N ALA A 64 -5.42 4.13 13.01
CA ALA A 64 -6.73 4.61 13.42
C ALA A 64 -7.26 5.74 12.51
N ALA A 65 -6.39 6.61 11.99
CA ALA A 65 -6.80 7.68 11.08
C ALA A 65 -7.29 7.12 9.74
N GLY A 66 -6.55 6.19 9.13
CA GLY A 66 -6.95 5.52 7.89
C GLY A 66 -8.21 4.67 8.06
N SER A 67 -8.26 3.87 9.13
CA SER A 67 -9.42 3.03 9.46
C SER A 67 -10.71 3.84 9.62
N ARG A 68 -10.63 5.02 10.24
CA ARG A 68 -11.81 5.91 10.39
C ARG A 68 -12.33 6.37 9.03
N ILE A 69 -11.44 6.79 8.13
CA ILE A 69 -11.83 7.24 6.78
C ILE A 69 -12.57 6.10 6.05
N LEU A 70 -12.03 4.88 6.11
CA LEU A 70 -12.63 3.71 5.47
C LEU A 70 -13.98 3.33 6.10
N ALA A 71 -14.06 3.34 7.42
CA ALA A 71 -15.29 3.05 8.16
C ALA A 71 -16.41 4.07 7.88
N ASP A 72 -16.03 5.34 7.67
CA ASP A 72 -16.96 6.42 7.30
C ASP A 72 -17.33 6.41 5.79
N GLY A 73 -16.89 5.40 5.02
CA GLY A 73 -17.17 5.26 3.58
C GLY A 73 -16.28 6.11 2.68
N GLY A 74 -15.15 6.60 3.20
CA GLY A 74 -14.14 7.33 2.41
C GLY A 74 -13.32 6.38 1.54
N THR A 75 -12.58 6.95 0.58
CA THR A 75 -11.82 6.19 -0.41
C THR A 75 -10.52 5.61 0.15
N ALA A 76 -10.07 4.50 -0.43
CA ALA A 76 -8.77 3.89 -0.10
C ALA A 76 -7.62 4.89 -0.26
N ILE A 77 -7.63 5.69 -1.35
CA ILE A 77 -6.59 6.69 -1.62
C ILE A 77 -6.55 7.81 -0.56
N ASP A 78 -7.69 8.22 0.00
CA ASP A 78 -7.76 9.21 1.09
C ASP A 78 -7.26 8.61 2.39
N ALA A 79 -7.62 7.37 2.68
CA ALA A 79 -7.21 6.65 3.88
C ALA A 79 -5.68 6.48 3.94
N ILE A 80 -5.05 5.98 2.87
CA ILE A 80 -3.59 5.82 2.84
C ILE A 80 -2.86 7.15 2.86
N THR A 81 -3.39 8.19 2.18
CA THR A 81 -2.80 9.54 2.21
C THR A 81 -2.75 10.07 3.63
N ALA A 82 -3.87 10.05 4.36
CA ALA A 82 -3.94 10.52 5.75
C ALA A 82 -3.03 9.71 6.68
N THR A 83 -2.97 8.40 6.49
CA THR A 83 -2.10 7.49 7.25
C THR A 83 -0.63 7.83 7.05
N ILE A 84 -0.18 7.96 5.80
CA ILE A 84 1.23 8.23 5.47
C ILE A 84 1.64 9.62 5.95
N MET A 85 0.78 10.63 5.85
CA MET A 85 1.07 11.98 6.40
C MET A 85 1.40 11.94 7.89
N ILE A 86 0.68 11.16 8.68
CA ILE A 86 0.96 11.00 10.12
C ILE A 86 2.32 10.35 10.35
N LEU A 87 2.68 9.35 9.53
CA LEU A 87 3.98 8.69 9.62
C LEU A 87 5.11 9.60 9.14
N GLU A 88 4.90 10.42 8.10
CA GLU A 88 5.86 11.42 7.61
C GLU A 88 6.12 12.55 8.63
N ASP A 89 5.13 12.91 9.44
CA ASP A 89 5.28 13.92 10.49
C ASP A 89 5.95 13.38 11.77
N ASN A 90 6.18 12.06 11.85
CA ASN A 90 6.76 11.42 13.04
C ASN A 90 8.27 11.18 12.88
N PRO A 91 9.12 11.73 13.78
CA PRO A 91 10.58 11.66 13.67
C PRO A 91 11.18 10.26 13.87
N ASN A 92 10.39 9.27 14.29
CA ASN A 92 10.86 7.90 14.48
C ASN A 92 11.03 7.15 13.16
N PHE A 93 10.40 7.60 12.07
CA PHE A 93 10.44 6.94 10.77
C PHE A 93 11.38 7.65 9.79
N ASN A 94 11.84 6.93 8.78
CA ASN A 94 12.67 7.49 7.69
C ASN A 94 11.80 7.97 6.52
N ALA A 95 10.94 8.93 6.79
CA ALA A 95 10.11 9.59 5.78
C ALA A 95 9.76 10.99 6.29
N GLY A 96 9.64 11.99 5.43
CA GLY A 96 9.35 13.34 5.87
C GLY A 96 10.27 13.78 7.02
N LYS A 97 9.68 14.12 8.18
CA LYS A 97 10.43 14.45 9.40
C LYS A 97 11.10 13.18 9.96
N GLY A 98 12.40 13.16 10.00
CA GLY A 98 13.20 11.99 10.41
C GLY A 98 13.82 11.24 9.25
N ALA A 99 13.69 11.76 8.02
CA ALA A 99 14.38 11.25 6.86
C ALA A 99 15.90 11.22 7.07
N VAL A 100 16.55 10.20 6.54
CA VAL A 100 18.01 10.06 6.59
C VAL A 100 18.73 11.11 5.76
N PHE A 101 20.00 11.31 6.05
CA PHE A 101 20.86 12.21 5.30
C PHE A 101 21.55 11.52 4.13
N THR A 102 21.71 12.24 3.04
CA THR A 102 22.65 11.92 1.95
C THR A 102 24.09 12.04 2.43
N TRP A 103 25.04 11.61 1.60
CA TRP A 103 26.47 11.81 1.87
C TRP A 103 26.87 13.28 2.04
N ASP A 104 26.17 14.17 1.35
CA ASP A 104 26.41 15.61 1.37
C ASP A 104 25.65 16.31 2.52
N ARG A 105 25.10 15.55 3.47
CA ARG A 105 24.34 16.03 4.65
C ARG A 105 23.09 16.84 4.28
N THR A 106 22.42 16.45 3.21
CA THR A 106 21.09 16.95 2.83
C THR A 106 20.06 15.85 3.00
N ASN A 107 18.77 16.21 3.12
CA ASN A 107 17.68 15.25 3.05
C ASN A 107 17.08 15.29 1.63
N GLU A 108 16.94 14.13 1.02
CA GLU A 108 16.24 13.92 -0.24
C GLU A 108 15.20 12.84 -0.03
N LEU A 109 13.98 13.11 -0.46
CA LEU A 109 12.81 12.28 -0.21
C LEU A 109 12.29 11.69 -1.51
N ASP A 110 11.74 10.47 -1.40
CA ASP A 110 11.17 9.72 -2.51
C ASP A 110 9.78 9.22 -2.09
N THR A 111 8.79 9.25 -2.98
CA THR A 111 7.41 8.87 -2.67
C THR A 111 6.65 8.43 -3.90
N SER A 112 5.64 7.59 -3.71
CA SER A 112 4.66 7.24 -4.74
C SER A 112 3.31 6.88 -4.16
N ILE A 113 2.29 6.99 -5.01
CA ILE A 113 0.91 6.61 -4.72
C ILE A 113 0.28 6.03 -5.98
N MET A 114 -0.59 5.02 -5.82
CA MET A 114 -1.29 4.39 -6.94
C MET A 114 -2.72 4.03 -6.54
N ASP A 115 -3.65 4.29 -7.45
CA ASP A 115 -5.06 3.92 -7.37
C ASP A 115 -5.29 2.67 -8.20
N GLY A 116 -5.84 1.63 -7.59
CA GLY A 116 -6.06 0.33 -8.23
C GLY A 116 -7.26 0.31 -9.18
N SER A 117 -8.17 1.26 -9.02
CA SER A 117 -9.43 1.29 -9.79
C SER A 117 -9.22 1.64 -11.27
N ASP A 118 -8.26 2.53 -11.54
CA ASP A 118 -7.94 3.00 -12.90
C ASP A 118 -6.45 2.91 -13.26
N LEU A 119 -5.63 2.39 -12.33
CA LEU A 119 -4.18 2.27 -12.42
C LEU A 119 -3.46 3.63 -12.49
N SER A 120 -4.14 4.73 -12.17
CA SER A 120 -3.50 6.03 -12.10
C SER A 120 -2.48 6.07 -10.96
N ALA A 121 -1.34 6.70 -11.21
CA ALA A 121 -0.25 6.76 -10.25
C ALA A 121 0.47 8.09 -10.30
N GLY A 122 1.09 8.45 -9.18
CA GLY A 122 1.98 9.60 -9.09
C GLY A 122 3.18 9.29 -8.21
N ALA A 123 4.33 9.82 -8.60
CA ALA A 123 5.58 9.62 -7.88
C ALA A 123 6.46 10.87 -7.93
N ALA A 124 7.28 11.03 -6.91
CA ALA A 124 8.32 12.04 -6.88
C ALA A 124 9.60 11.48 -6.24
N ALA A 125 10.77 11.83 -6.80
CA ALA A 125 12.05 11.34 -6.32
C ALA A 125 13.09 12.46 -6.20
N GLY A 126 13.98 12.35 -5.20
CA GLY A 126 15.04 13.32 -4.96
C GLY A 126 14.50 14.71 -4.62
N ILE A 127 13.38 14.78 -3.92
CA ILE A 127 12.70 16.03 -3.56
C ILE A 127 13.15 16.54 -2.19
N ASN A 128 13.00 17.84 -2.00
CA ASN A 128 13.16 18.52 -0.71
C ASN A 128 12.21 19.73 -0.64
N GLY A 129 11.91 20.19 0.55
CA GLY A 129 11.04 21.37 0.74
C GLY A 129 9.56 21.05 0.91
N THR A 130 9.00 19.98 0.37
CA THR A 130 7.61 19.58 0.57
C THR A 130 7.44 18.89 1.91
N LYS A 131 6.62 19.43 2.81
CA LYS A 131 6.45 18.89 4.17
C LYS A 131 6.02 17.42 4.18
N ASN A 132 4.96 17.10 3.43
CA ASN A 132 4.44 15.76 3.28
C ASN A 132 4.61 15.28 1.83
N PRO A 133 5.67 14.51 1.52
CA PRO A 133 5.93 14.00 0.18
C PRO A 133 4.77 13.27 -0.47
N ILE A 134 3.98 12.51 0.29
CA ILE A 134 2.84 11.75 -0.24
C ILE A 134 1.79 12.66 -0.91
N LEU A 135 1.62 13.90 -0.42
CA LEU A 135 0.74 14.87 -1.06
C LEU A 135 1.26 15.32 -2.42
N LEU A 136 2.59 15.37 -2.59
CA LEU A 136 3.17 15.65 -3.90
C LEU A 136 2.97 14.49 -4.87
N ALA A 137 3.17 13.24 -4.43
CA ALA A 137 2.84 12.08 -5.26
C ALA A 137 1.36 12.09 -5.69
N ARG A 138 0.46 12.40 -4.77
CA ARG A 138 -0.97 12.55 -5.07
C ARG A 138 -1.24 13.69 -6.07
N ALA A 139 -0.61 14.84 -5.89
CA ALA A 139 -0.76 15.96 -6.83
C ALA A 139 -0.22 15.61 -8.22
N VAL A 140 0.88 14.85 -8.32
CA VAL A 140 1.38 14.36 -9.61
C VAL A 140 0.35 13.47 -10.29
N LYS A 141 -0.28 12.54 -9.54
CA LYS A 141 -1.35 11.68 -10.04
C LYS A 141 -2.57 12.46 -10.51
N ASP A 142 -3.02 13.43 -9.70
CA ASP A 142 -4.32 14.09 -9.91
C ASP A 142 -4.25 15.31 -10.86
N HIS A 143 -3.09 15.98 -10.96
CA HIS A 143 -2.95 17.29 -11.59
C HIS A 143 -1.83 17.38 -12.64
N SER A 144 -1.21 16.25 -13.01
CA SER A 144 -0.21 16.25 -14.08
C SER A 144 -0.48 15.15 -15.12
N PRO A 145 0.01 15.30 -16.35
CA PRO A 145 -0.04 14.22 -17.34
C PRO A 145 1.07 13.17 -17.14
N HIS A 146 1.89 13.31 -16.10
CA HIS A 146 3.06 12.48 -15.84
C HIS A 146 2.80 11.54 -14.68
N VAL A 147 3.47 10.39 -14.68
CA VAL A 147 3.45 9.47 -13.54
C VAL A 147 4.53 9.81 -12.54
N MET A 148 5.69 10.35 -12.98
CA MET A 148 6.84 10.58 -12.09
C MET A 148 7.54 11.89 -12.42
N LEU A 149 7.83 12.66 -11.37
CA LEU A 149 8.66 13.86 -11.40
C LEU A 149 9.90 13.68 -10.52
N SER A 150 10.97 14.46 -10.76
CA SER A 150 12.18 14.36 -9.94
C SER A 150 12.89 15.70 -9.71
N GLY A 151 13.63 15.76 -8.60
CA GLY A 151 14.53 16.86 -8.26
C GLY A 151 13.84 18.23 -8.27
N GLU A 152 14.52 19.25 -8.81
CA GLU A 152 14.01 20.62 -8.79
C GLU A 152 12.69 20.79 -9.59
N GLY A 153 12.49 20.01 -10.66
CA GLY A 153 11.22 20.03 -11.39
C GLY A 153 10.04 19.58 -10.52
N ALA A 154 10.23 18.55 -9.70
CA ALA A 154 9.22 18.09 -8.75
C ALA A 154 9.00 19.11 -7.61
N ASN A 155 10.06 19.75 -7.10
CA ASN A 155 9.97 20.81 -6.11
C ASN A 155 9.22 22.04 -6.65
N GLN A 156 9.47 22.41 -7.91
CA GLN A 156 8.74 23.48 -8.58
C GLN A 156 7.26 23.16 -8.68
N PHE A 157 6.92 21.95 -9.15
CA PHE A 157 5.53 21.49 -9.24
C PHE A 157 4.83 21.49 -7.88
N SER A 158 5.52 21.05 -6.81
CA SER A 158 5.01 21.13 -5.44
C SER A 158 4.60 22.54 -5.03
N ARG A 159 5.44 23.53 -5.34
CA ARG A 159 5.14 24.97 -5.06
C ARG A 159 3.96 25.46 -5.91
N GLU A 160 3.91 25.10 -7.18
CA GLU A 160 2.81 25.47 -8.10
C GLU A 160 1.47 24.87 -7.67
N GLN A 161 1.48 23.67 -7.06
CA GLN A 161 0.28 23.06 -6.47
C GLN A 161 -0.08 23.61 -5.08
N GLY A 162 0.70 24.56 -4.54
CA GLY A 162 0.44 25.20 -3.25
C GLY A 162 0.64 24.29 -2.06
N LEU A 163 1.45 23.22 -2.19
CA LEU A 163 1.75 22.32 -1.09
C LEU A 163 2.60 23.02 -0.02
N GLU A 164 2.41 22.66 1.26
CA GLU A 164 3.16 23.23 2.37
C GLU A 164 4.66 22.99 2.20
N GLN A 165 5.44 24.09 2.22
CA GLN A 165 6.89 24.04 2.08
C GLN A 165 7.54 24.23 3.45
N VAL A 166 8.61 23.47 3.69
CA VAL A 166 9.39 23.53 4.93
C VAL A 166 10.89 23.72 4.64
N PRO A 167 11.64 24.35 5.56
CA PRO A 167 13.09 24.43 5.41
C PRO A 167 13.75 23.06 5.64
N PRO A 168 14.97 22.84 5.14
CA PRO A 168 15.69 21.56 5.27
C PRO A 168 15.79 21.03 6.71
N GLU A 169 15.90 21.92 7.70
CA GLU A 169 16.03 21.59 9.11
C GLU A 169 14.77 20.89 9.67
N TYR A 170 13.63 21.00 8.99
CA TYR A 170 12.39 20.32 9.38
C TYR A 170 12.55 18.80 9.36
N TYR A 171 13.25 18.27 8.37
CA TYR A 171 13.45 16.81 8.21
C TYR A 171 14.50 16.25 9.15
N ALA A 172 15.47 17.09 9.55
CA ALA A 172 16.61 16.71 10.34
C ALA A 172 16.23 16.32 11.78
N THR A 173 16.79 15.22 12.25
CA THR A 173 16.73 14.85 13.67
C THR A 173 18.14 14.62 14.22
N PRO A 174 18.37 14.85 15.53
CA PRO A 174 19.67 14.57 16.15
C PRO A 174 20.15 13.13 15.92
N TYR A 175 19.23 12.18 15.99
CA TYR A 175 19.53 10.76 15.74
C TYR A 175 20.04 10.50 14.32
N ARG A 176 19.39 11.06 13.29
CA ARG A 176 19.80 10.88 11.88
C ARG A 176 21.11 11.61 11.59
N LEU A 177 21.33 12.74 12.24
CA LEU A 177 22.61 13.46 12.12
C LEU A 177 23.75 12.65 12.72
N GLU A 178 23.58 12.04 13.89
CA GLU A 178 24.55 11.15 14.49
C GLU A 178 24.87 9.94 13.59
N GLN A 179 23.86 9.36 12.93
CA GLN A 179 24.08 8.24 12.00
C GLN A 179 24.98 8.61 10.83
N ILE A 180 24.73 9.75 10.17
CA ILE A 180 25.56 10.18 9.05
C ILE A 180 26.97 10.59 9.52
N ASP A 181 27.11 11.19 10.70
CA ASP A 181 28.43 11.54 11.27
C ASP A 181 29.29 10.31 11.52
N LYS A 182 28.73 9.26 12.12
CA LYS A 182 29.40 7.96 12.33
C LYS A 182 29.84 7.33 11.00
N LEU A 183 29.00 7.39 9.96
CA LEU A 183 29.36 6.89 8.64
C LEU A 183 30.53 7.68 8.02
N LEU A 184 30.47 9.00 8.07
CA LEU A 184 31.49 9.87 7.47
C LEU A 184 32.82 9.82 8.19
N SER A 185 32.83 9.62 9.52
CA SER A 185 34.04 9.41 10.33
C SER A 185 34.67 8.03 10.13
N LYS A 186 34.00 7.11 9.39
CA LYS A 186 34.39 5.71 9.22
C LYS A 186 34.47 4.90 10.53
N GLU A 187 33.79 5.34 11.56
CA GLU A 187 33.63 4.58 12.82
C GLU A 187 32.77 3.32 12.62
N VAL A 188 31.93 3.35 11.59
CA VAL A 188 31.08 2.24 11.17
C VAL A 188 31.18 2.05 9.66
N SER A 189 31.07 0.81 9.20
CA SER A 189 30.92 0.55 7.76
C SER A 189 29.50 0.84 7.30
N ALA A 190 29.34 1.00 5.99
CA ALA A 190 28.03 1.12 5.40
C ALA A 190 27.11 -0.09 5.71
N ALA A 191 27.69 -1.27 5.97
CA ALA A 191 26.94 -2.46 6.35
C ALA A 191 26.53 -2.47 7.84
N ASP A 192 27.23 -1.71 8.70
CA ASP A 192 26.98 -1.66 10.15
C ASP A 192 25.98 -0.55 10.53
N ILE A 193 25.75 0.43 9.63
CA ILE A 193 24.67 1.37 9.83
C ILE A 193 23.37 0.66 9.48
N ASP A 194 22.45 0.75 10.40
CA ASP A 194 21.11 0.23 10.22
C ASP A 194 20.38 1.04 9.13
N TYR A 195 20.69 0.73 7.84
CA TYR A 195 20.16 1.41 6.67
C TYR A 195 18.67 1.22 6.46
N LYS A 196 18.11 0.25 7.18
CA LYS A 196 16.94 -0.49 6.78
C LYS A 196 15.68 -0.06 7.52
N PHE A 197 15.75 0.97 8.35
CA PHE A 197 14.63 1.35 9.16
C PHE A 197 14.00 2.63 8.67
N GLY A 198 12.70 2.52 8.38
CA GLY A 198 11.85 3.66 8.44
C GLY A 198 11.12 4.11 7.20
N THR A 199 11.28 3.50 6.02
CA THR A 199 10.34 3.71 4.91
C THR A 199 8.93 3.50 5.40
N VAL A 200 8.02 4.44 5.16
CA VAL A 200 6.64 4.30 5.57
C VAL A 200 5.74 3.98 4.38
N GLY A 201 4.69 3.25 4.63
CA GLY A 201 3.72 2.95 3.60
C GLY A 201 2.38 2.52 4.15
N ALA A 202 1.37 2.57 3.29
CA ALA A 202 0.03 2.10 3.57
C ALA A 202 -0.61 1.53 2.31
N VAL A 203 -1.42 0.50 2.49
CA VAL A 203 -2.30 -0.09 1.47
C VAL A 203 -3.68 -0.23 2.06
N ALA A 204 -4.71 -0.04 1.25
CA ALA A 204 -6.09 -0.17 1.72
C ALA A 204 -7.01 -0.67 0.61
N MET A 205 -8.11 -1.30 1.02
CA MET A 205 -9.32 -1.53 0.24
C MET A 205 -10.46 -0.76 0.89
N ASP A 206 -11.21 0.03 0.13
CA ASP A 206 -12.41 0.73 0.61
C ASP A 206 -13.69 -0.11 0.45
N GLN A 207 -14.81 0.42 0.95
CA GLN A 207 -16.12 -0.25 0.92
C GLN A 207 -16.68 -0.46 -0.51
N ASN A 208 -16.07 0.14 -1.53
CA ASN A 208 -16.41 -0.08 -2.94
C ASN A 208 -15.53 -1.16 -3.58
N GLY A 209 -14.59 -1.75 -2.82
CA GLY A 209 -13.61 -2.71 -3.32
C GLY A 209 -12.44 -2.08 -4.08
N HIS A 210 -12.33 -0.75 -4.08
CA HIS A 210 -11.19 -0.05 -4.70
C HIS A 210 -9.99 -0.08 -3.78
N MET A 211 -8.83 -0.33 -4.37
CA MET A 211 -7.57 -0.44 -3.65
C MET A 211 -6.64 0.73 -3.91
N ALA A 212 -5.82 1.05 -2.95
CA ALA A 212 -4.75 2.02 -3.09
C ALA A 212 -3.48 1.59 -2.35
N ALA A 213 -2.34 2.00 -2.88
CA ALA A 213 -1.02 1.82 -2.28
C ALA A 213 -0.24 3.12 -2.27
N GLY A 214 0.55 3.35 -1.22
CA GLY A 214 1.46 4.49 -1.14
C GLY A 214 2.69 4.17 -0.32
N THR A 215 3.81 4.78 -0.69
CA THR A 215 5.11 4.60 -0.01
C THR A 215 5.85 5.93 0.03
N SER A 216 6.54 6.22 1.14
CA SER A 216 7.33 7.44 1.32
C SER A 216 8.61 7.15 2.11
N THR A 217 9.74 7.75 1.70
CA THR A 217 11.04 7.46 2.29
C THR A 217 12.06 8.59 2.13
N GLY A 218 13.05 8.63 3.02
CA GLY A 218 14.31 9.35 2.83
C GLY A 218 15.37 8.51 2.09
N GLY A 219 15.08 7.26 1.77
CA GLY A 219 16.02 6.32 1.17
C GLY A 219 17.03 5.78 2.17
N MET A 220 18.29 5.71 1.80
CA MET A 220 19.41 5.07 2.49
C MET A 220 20.34 6.11 3.09
N THR A 221 20.77 5.93 4.34
CA THR A 221 21.76 6.83 4.99
C THR A 221 23.03 6.90 4.17
N GLY A 222 23.49 8.11 3.88
CA GLY A 222 24.71 8.34 3.10
C GLY A 222 24.55 8.04 1.61
N LYS A 223 23.31 7.94 1.07
CA LYS A 223 23.09 7.79 -0.38
C LYS A 223 23.80 8.88 -1.17
N ARG A 224 24.29 8.54 -2.37
CA ARG A 224 25.06 9.40 -3.25
C ARG A 224 24.49 9.42 -4.66
N TRP A 225 24.94 10.38 -5.44
CA TRP A 225 24.73 10.46 -6.90
C TRP A 225 23.26 10.46 -7.30
N GLY A 226 22.38 10.99 -6.42
CA GLY A 226 20.95 10.96 -6.65
C GLY A 226 20.35 9.55 -6.61
N ARG A 227 20.89 8.65 -5.75
CA ARG A 227 20.35 7.28 -5.61
C ARG A 227 18.87 7.31 -5.27
N ILE A 228 18.10 6.59 -6.04
CA ILE A 228 16.68 6.35 -5.86
C ILE A 228 16.50 4.86 -5.55
N GLY A 229 15.69 4.55 -4.51
CA GLY A 229 15.29 3.20 -4.15
C GLY A 229 14.01 2.76 -4.87
N ASP A 230 13.39 1.72 -4.33
CA ASP A 230 12.15 1.13 -4.84
C ASP A 230 10.90 1.99 -4.58
N SER A 231 10.88 2.75 -3.49
CA SER A 231 9.68 3.45 -2.98
C SER A 231 8.97 4.33 -4.03
N PRO A 232 9.65 5.12 -4.89
CA PRO A 232 8.97 5.93 -5.91
C PRO A 232 8.70 5.15 -7.21
N ILE A 233 9.10 3.89 -7.31
CA ILE A 233 9.01 3.09 -8.53
C ILE A 233 7.77 2.22 -8.49
N ILE A 234 6.78 2.58 -9.33
CA ILE A 234 5.56 1.80 -9.50
C ILE A 234 5.90 0.39 -10.00
N GLY A 235 5.40 -0.61 -9.30
CA GLY A 235 5.69 -2.02 -9.54
C GLY A 235 6.84 -2.60 -8.72
N ALA A 236 7.70 -1.75 -8.14
CA ALA A 236 8.79 -2.19 -7.26
C ALA A 236 8.43 -2.00 -5.77
N GLY A 237 8.30 -0.75 -5.33
CA GLY A 237 7.98 -0.39 -3.95
C GLY A 237 6.50 -0.10 -3.69
N THR A 238 5.73 0.18 -4.73
CA THR A 238 4.30 0.53 -4.67
C THR A 238 3.57 -0.02 -5.87
N TYR A 239 2.44 -0.68 -5.65
CA TYR A 239 1.56 -1.13 -6.72
C TYR A 239 0.13 -1.31 -6.20
N ALA A 240 -0.88 -0.97 -7.01
CA ALA A 240 -2.28 -1.24 -6.73
C ALA A 240 -3.03 -1.60 -8.00
N ASP A 241 -3.88 -2.64 -7.95
CA ASP A 241 -4.69 -3.12 -9.05
C ASP A 241 -5.91 -3.87 -8.46
N ASP A 242 -7.11 -3.32 -8.62
CA ASP A 242 -8.35 -3.89 -8.08
C ASP A 242 -8.63 -5.34 -8.54
N ARG A 243 -7.93 -5.80 -9.58
CA ARG A 243 -8.02 -7.19 -10.05
C ARG A 243 -7.20 -8.16 -9.19
N SER A 244 -6.38 -7.68 -8.26
CA SER A 244 -5.44 -8.55 -7.53
C SER A 244 -5.06 -8.08 -6.14
N CYS A 245 -4.31 -6.99 -6.01
CA CYS A 245 -3.85 -6.52 -4.70
C CYS A 245 -3.30 -5.09 -4.72
N ALA A 246 -3.10 -4.53 -3.51
CA ALA A 246 -2.29 -3.35 -3.26
C ALA A 246 -1.08 -3.74 -2.41
N ILE A 247 0.11 -3.25 -2.77
CA ILE A 247 1.40 -3.55 -2.11
C ILE A 247 2.15 -2.25 -1.83
N SER A 248 2.74 -2.16 -0.63
CA SER A 248 3.79 -1.21 -0.29
C SER A 248 4.97 -1.94 0.34
N ALA A 249 6.18 -1.58 -0.07
CA ALA A 249 7.40 -2.30 0.25
C ALA A 249 8.41 -1.44 1.04
N THR A 250 9.29 -2.11 1.77
CA THR A 250 10.39 -1.51 2.52
C THR A 250 11.56 -2.48 2.63
N GLY A 251 12.80 -1.99 2.41
CA GLY A 251 13.99 -2.84 2.52
C GLY A 251 15.13 -2.41 1.62
N SER A 252 15.89 -3.39 1.14
CA SER A 252 17.01 -3.20 0.21
C SER A 252 16.52 -2.89 -1.20
N GLY A 253 16.20 -1.62 -1.48
CA GLY A 253 15.49 -1.14 -2.67
C GLY A 253 16.00 -1.67 -4.01
N GLU A 254 17.32 -1.84 -4.15
CA GLU A 254 17.96 -2.36 -5.35
C GLU A 254 17.46 -3.76 -5.76
N TYR A 255 17.11 -4.59 -4.78
CA TYR A 255 16.59 -5.94 -5.02
C TYR A 255 15.08 -5.91 -5.31
N PHE A 256 14.34 -5.04 -4.63
CA PHE A 256 12.92 -4.81 -4.90
C PHE A 256 12.70 -4.30 -6.33
N ILE A 257 13.57 -3.39 -6.81
CA ILE A 257 13.55 -2.90 -8.20
C ILE A 257 13.82 -4.04 -9.19
N ARG A 258 14.87 -4.83 -8.94
CA ARG A 258 15.31 -5.88 -9.87
C ARG A 258 14.29 -7.00 -10.02
N LEU A 259 13.57 -7.33 -8.93
CA LEU A 259 12.53 -8.36 -8.93
C LEU A 259 11.15 -7.81 -9.31
N GLY A 260 10.93 -6.50 -9.15
CA GLY A 260 9.61 -5.90 -9.37
C GLY A 260 8.59 -6.35 -8.32
N VAL A 261 9.01 -6.45 -7.05
CA VAL A 261 8.34 -7.18 -5.96
C VAL A 261 6.86 -6.84 -5.85
N ALA A 262 6.49 -5.55 -5.85
CA ALA A 262 5.10 -5.15 -5.67
C ALA A 262 4.20 -5.63 -6.81
N HIS A 263 4.65 -5.48 -8.06
CA HIS A 263 3.92 -5.98 -9.24
C HIS A 263 3.92 -7.50 -9.30
N GLU A 264 5.03 -8.16 -8.97
CA GLU A 264 5.17 -9.62 -9.05
C GLU A 264 4.15 -10.33 -8.14
N ILE A 265 4.01 -9.87 -6.88
CA ILE A 265 3.01 -10.43 -5.95
C ILE A 265 1.59 -10.27 -6.53
N CYS A 266 1.22 -9.06 -6.97
CA CYS A 266 -0.12 -8.83 -7.54
C CYS A 266 -0.34 -9.62 -8.84
N ALA A 267 0.70 -9.82 -9.66
CA ALA A 267 0.62 -10.63 -10.87
C ALA A 267 0.38 -12.12 -10.53
N ARG A 268 1.08 -12.66 -9.52
CA ARG A 268 0.88 -14.05 -9.06
C ARG A 268 -0.52 -14.27 -8.50
N ILE A 269 -1.03 -13.35 -7.68
CA ILE A 269 -2.41 -13.39 -7.17
C ILE A 269 -3.41 -13.39 -8.35
N ARG A 270 -3.25 -12.46 -9.31
CA ARG A 270 -4.11 -12.37 -10.48
C ARG A 270 -4.09 -13.62 -11.35
N MET A 271 -2.94 -14.27 -11.47
CA MET A 271 -2.80 -15.52 -12.23
C MET A 271 -3.32 -16.75 -11.48
N ARG A 272 -3.17 -16.78 -10.16
CA ARG A 272 -3.63 -17.90 -9.32
C ARG A 272 -5.15 -17.96 -9.22
N TRP A 273 -5.82 -16.81 -9.14
CA TRP A 273 -7.25 -16.72 -8.89
C TRP A 273 -8.11 -17.55 -9.87
N PRO A 274 -7.99 -17.43 -11.23
CA PRO A 274 -8.80 -18.23 -12.14
C PRO A 274 -8.49 -19.73 -12.05
N ILE A 275 -7.26 -20.10 -11.74
CA ILE A 275 -6.84 -21.49 -11.56
C ILE A 275 -7.51 -22.07 -10.31
N ALA A 276 -7.45 -21.34 -9.20
CA ALA A 276 -8.06 -21.76 -7.95
C ALA A 276 -9.60 -21.89 -8.06
N LEU A 277 -10.24 -20.95 -8.78
CA LEU A 277 -11.67 -21.04 -9.06
C LEU A 277 -12.03 -22.30 -9.86
N GLU A 278 -11.25 -22.65 -10.89
CA GLU A 278 -11.45 -23.87 -11.68
C GLU A 278 -11.21 -25.13 -10.82
N GLU A 279 -10.18 -25.14 -9.98
CA GLU A 279 -9.90 -26.22 -9.05
C GLU A 279 -11.05 -26.40 -8.06
N ALA A 280 -11.54 -25.32 -7.45
CA ALA A 280 -12.69 -25.36 -6.54
C ALA A 280 -13.95 -25.87 -7.24
N GLN A 281 -14.24 -25.41 -8.47
CA GLN A 281 -15.40 -25.88 -9.23
C GLN A 281 -15.34 -27.41 -9.51
N ARG A 282 -14.15 -27.99 -9.70
CA ARG A 282 -13.98 -29.44 -9.91
C ARG A 282 -14.32 -30.28 -8.67
N THR A 283 -14.31 -29.69 -7.46
CA THR A 283 -14.69 -30.36 -6.21
C THR A 283 -16.18 -30.40 -5.98
N VAL A 284 -16.97 -29.58 -6.72
CA VAL A 284 -18.43 -29.55 -6.59
C VAL A 284 -19.02 -30.92 -6.96
N PRO A 285 -19.90 -31.49 -6.13
CA PRO A 285 -20.57 -32.74 -6.43
C PRO A 285 -21.31 -32.73 -7.78
N LYS A 286 -21.33 -33.89 -8.44
CA LYS A 286 -22.07 -34.08 -9.68
C LYS A 286 -23.34 -34.92 -9.43
N ASP A 287 -24.39 -34.62 -10.18
CA ASP A 287 -25.61 -35.43 -10.21
C ASP A 287 -25.38 -36.77 -10.95
N ALA A 288 -26.42 -37.58 -11.04
CA ALA A 288 -26.36 -38.90 -11.70
C ALA A 288 -26.13 -38.79 -13.21
N GLU A 289 -26.39 -37.67 -13.82
CA GLU A 289 -26.16 -37.32 -15.22
C GLU A 289 -24.78 -36.74 -15.46
N GLY A 290 -23.99 -36.46 -14.38
CA GLY A 290 -22.60 -35.95 -14.45
C GLY A 290 -22.48 -34.43 -14.51
N ASN A 291 -23.60 -33.69 -14.29
CA ASN A 291 -23.57 -32.22 -14.22
C ASN A 291 -23.22 -31.78 -12.81
N TYR A 292 -22.53 -30.62 -12.69
CA TYR A 292 -22.28 -30.01 -11.38
C TYR A 292 -23.62 -29.65 -10.70
N THR A 293 -23.75 -29.97 -9.40
CA THR A 293 -24.95 -29.66 -8.62
C THR A 293 -25.14 -28.17 -8.36
N TYR A 294 -24.04 -27.38 -8.42
CA TYR A 294 -24.05 -25.92 -8.41
C TYR A 294 -22.78 -25.38 -9.12
N ILE A 295 -22.74 -24.10 -9.39
CA ILE A 295 -21.61 -23.40 -10.00
C ILE A 295 -21.11 -22.37 -8.99
N ILE A 296 -19.80 -22.35 -8.74
CA ILE A 296 -19.15 -21.30 -7.97
C ILE A 296 -19.04 -20.06 -8.86
N HIS A 297 -19.71 -18.99 -8.46
CA HIS A 297 -19.65 -17.73 -9.20
C HIS A 297 -18.32 -17.01 -8.92
N ALA A 298 -17.73 -16.47 -9.97
CA ALA A 298 -16.47 -15.75 -9.89
C ALA A 298 -16.52 -14.56 -8.90
N SER A 299 -17.65 -13.87 -8.80
CA SER A 299 -17.86 -12.78 -7.85
C SER A 299 -17.91 -13.19 -6.37
N GLU A 300 -18.11 -14.48 -6.11
CA GLU A 300 -18.21 -15.04 -4.76
C GLU A 300 -16.94 -15.80 -4.36
N PHE A 301 -16.03 -16.04 -5.32
CA PHE A 301 -14.81 -16.81 -5.08
C PHE A 301 -13.65 -15.91 -4.65
N MET A 302 -13.03 -16.27 -3.54
CA MET A 302 -11.84 -15.61 -2.98
C MET A 302 -10.70 -16.62 -2.86
N LEU A 303 -9.46 -16.16 -3.03
CA LEU A 303 -8.31 -16.94 -2.57
C LEU A 303 -8.29 -16.97 -1.04
N SER A 304 -7.83 -18.09 -0.46
CA SER A 304 -7.68 -18.18 0.99
C SER A 304 -6.56 -17.28 1.50
N ASP A 305 -6.60 -16.97 2.80
CA ASP A 305 -5.55 -16.19 3.46
C ASP A 305 -4.20 -16.90 3.34
N GLU A 306 -4.19 -18.25 3.44
CA GLU A 306 -2.99 -19.06 3.31
C GLU A 306 -2.40 -18.99 1.89
N GLU A 307 -3.24 -19.00 0.84
CA GLU A 307 -2.76 -18.90 -0.55
C GLU A 307 -2.14 -17.53 -0.81
N ILE A 308 -2.75 -16.44 -0.33
CA ILE A 308 -2.23 -15.08 -0.48
C ILE A 308 -0.93 -14.91 0.30
N GLN A 309 -0.93 -15.37 1.56
CA GLN A 309 0.27 -15.33 2.40
C GLN A 309 1.42 -16.11 1.76
N GLN A 310 1.16 -17.31 1.24
CA GLN A 310 2.18 -18.14 0.58
C GLN A 310 2.76 -17.44 -0.65
N ILE A 311 1.92 -16.78 -1.47
CA ILE A 311 2.39 -16.02 -2.63
C ILE A 311 3.31 -14.86 -2.20
N ALA A 312 2.94 -14.14 -1.14
CA ALA A 312 3.76 -13.06 -0.60
C ALA A 312 5.09 -13.58 -0.05
N ASP A 313 5.05 -14.68 0.71
CA ASP A 313 6.22 -15.31 1.33
C ASP A 313 7.18 -15.87 0.28
N ASP A 314 6.67 -16.48 -0.79
CA ASP A 314 7.49 -17.00 -1.90
C ASP A 314 8.28 -15.87 -2.58
N VAL A 315 7.67 -14.72 -2.85
CA VAL A 315 8.36 -13.57 -3.48
C VAL A 315 9.38 -12.95 -2.53
N ILE A 316 9.08 -12.88 -1.23
CA ILE A 316 10.04 -12.41 -0.21
C ILE A 316 11.19 -13.41 -0.02
N ALA A 317 10.94 -14.71 -0.15
CA ALA A 317 12.00 -15.73 -0.16
C ALA A 317 12.91 -15.59 -1.40
N GLU A 318 12.35 -15.42 -2.60
CA GLU A 318 13.11 -15.15 -3.84
C GLU A 318 13.95 -13.86 -3.71
N LEU A 319 13.40 -12.81 -3.06
CA LEU A 319 14.18 -11.60 -2.75
C LEU A 319 15.39 -11.95 -1.88
N GLY A 320 15.20 -12.79 -0.86
CA GLY A 320 16.28 -13.28 0.01
C GLY A 320 17.34 -14.08 -0.74
N GLU A 321 16.95 -14.95 -1.67
CA GLU A 321 17.87 -15.71 -2.53
C GLU A 321 18.74 -14.81 -3.41
N LEU A 322 18.20 -13.64 -3.84
CA LEU A 322 18.97 -12.63 -4.55
C LEU A 322 19.92 -11.84 -3.63
N GLY A 323 19.83 -12.00 -2.31
CA GLY A 323 20.60 -11.28 -1.30
C GLY A 323 19.92 -10.01 -0.79
N GLY A 324 18.64 -9.81 -1.10
CA GLY A 324 17.84 -8.70 -0.60
C GLY A 324 17.16 -9.04 0.72
N ASP A 325 16.86 -8.00 1.49
CA ASP A 325 16.09 -8.10 2.72
C ASP A 325 15.08 -6.96 2.83
N GLY A 326 14.01 -7.23 3.57
CA GLY A 326 12.94 -6.27 3.76
C GLY A 326 11.60 -6.97 3.97
N GLY A 327 10.53 -6.27 3.63
CA GLY A 327 9.17 -6.79 3.71
C GLY A 327 8.18 -5.95 2.93
N ILE A 328 6.97 -6.45 2.88
CA ILE A 328 5.81 -5.82 2.24
C ILE A 328 4.61 -5.85 3.18
N ILE A 329 3.69 -4.95 2.91
CA ILE A 329 2.30 -5.04 3.35
C ILE A 329 1.41 -5.22 2.13
N TYR A 330 0.29 -5.92 2.31
CA TYR A 330 -0.68 -6.13 1.25
C TYR A 330 -2.12 -5.89 1.69
N ALA A 331 -2.98 -5.51 0.74
CA ALA A 331 -4.42 -5.60 0.81
C ALA A 331 -4.94 -6.27 -0.46
N THR A 332 -6.08 -6.98 -0.36
CA THR A 332 -6.71 -7.68 -1.49
C THR A 332 -8.13 -7.17 -1.73
N PRO A 333 -8.72 -7.39 -2.91
CA PRO A 333 -10.10 -6.98 -3.20
C PRO A 333 -11.14 -7.76 -2.40
N TRP A 334 -10.73 -8.75 -1.64
CA TRP A 334 -11.61 -9.57 -0.79
C TRP A 334 -11.60 -9.15 0.68
N GLY A 335 -10.84 -8.08 1.03
CA GLY A 335 -10.81 -7.52 2.38
C GLY A 335 -9.66 -8.04 3.26
N GLN A 336 -8.83 -8.96 2.75
CA GLN A 336 -7.65 -9.42 3.50
C GLN A 336 -6.58 -8.34 3.51
N ALA A 337 -5.90 -8.20 4.66
CA ALA A 337 -4.74 -7.34 4.83
C ALA A 337 -3.68 -8.05 5.65
N GLY A 338 -2.41 -7.97 5.21
CA GLY A 338 -1.32 -8.68 5.88
C GLY A 338 0.05 -8.14 5.49
N TYR A 339 1.06 -8.95 5.79
CA TYR A 339 2.46 -8.59 5.59
C TYR A 339 3.32 -9.84 5.39
N SER A 340 4.46 -9.66 4.71
CA SER A 340 5.53 -10.67 4.63
C SER A 340 6.89 -10.00 4.69
N PHE A 341 7.86 -10.58 5.43
CA PHE A 341 9.20 -10.03 5.58
C PHE A 341 10.22 -11.11 5.94
N ASN A 342 11.49 -10.90 5.55
CA ASN A 342 12.62 -11.78 5.86
C ASN A 342 13.65 -11.15 6.80
N THR A 343 13.26 -10.11 7.53
CA THR A 343 14.08 -9.39 8.52
C THR A 343 13.71 -9.80 9.94
N ALA A 344 14.50 -9.40 10.95
CA ALA A 344 14.23 -9.70 12.37
C ALA A 344 12.94 -9.05 12.89
N GLY A 345 12.47 -7.98 12.22
CA GLY A 345 11.23 -7.31 12.54
C GLY A 345 10.79 -6.33 11.47
N MET A 346 9.56 -5.85 11.61
CA MET A 346 8.96 -4.85 10.76
C MET A 346 7.97 -4.03 11.59
N TYR A 347 8.12 -2.71 11.59
CA TYR A 347 7.09 -1.82 12.11
C TYR A 347 5.86 -1.97 11.22
N ARG A 348 4.79 -2.51 11.76
CA ARG A 348 3.61 -2.88 10.98
C ARG A 348 2.31 -2.73 11.77
N GLY A 349 1.23 -2.62 11.06
CA GLY A 349 -0.11 -2.66 11.63
C GLY A 349 -1.14 -2.99 10.57
N ARG A 350 -2.26 -3.55 11.00
CA ARG A 350 -3.42 -3.84 10.14
C ARG A 350 -4.73 -3.60 10.88
N ALA A 351 -5.77 -3.29 10.12
CA ALA A 351 -7.14 -3.22 10.60
C ALA A 351 -8.12 -3.63 9.50
N THR A 352 -9.25 -4.19 9.90
CA THR A 352 -10.35 -4.58 9.01
C THR A 352 -11.69 -4.11 9.57
N SER A 353 -12.71 -4.11 8.73
CA SER A 353 -14.10 -3.82 9.12
C SER A 353 -14.68 -4.81 10.15
N GLU A 354 -14.06 -5.97 10.31
CA GLU A 354 -14.46 -6.98 11.31
C GLU A 354 -13.99 -6.64 12.73
N GLY A 355 -13.25 -5.53 12.88
CA GLY A 355 -12.84 -5.00 14.17
C GLY A 355 -11.43 -5.40 14.61
N ASP A 356 -10.71 -6.17 13.81
CA ASP A 356 -9.32 -6.53 14.08
C ASP A 356 -8.41 -5.33 13.86
N MET A 357 -7.76 -4.86 14.92
CA MET A 357 -6.75 -3.80 14.84
C MET A 357 -5.53 -4.21 15.65
N SER A 358 -4.39 -4.32 14.99
CA SER A 358 -3.13 -4.69 15.64
C SER A 358 -1.95 -3.90 15.11
N VAL A 359 -0.95 -3.68 15.97
CA VAL A 359 0.37 -3.16 15.60
C VAL A 359 1.45 -4.04 16.20
N ALA A 360 2.54 -4.26 15.45
CA ALA A 360 3.64 -5.10 15.86
C ALA A 360 4.97 -4.53 15.36
N ILE A 361 6.07 -4.97 15.99
CA ILE A 361 7.44 -4.53 15.71
C ILE A 361 8.33 -5.74 15.40
N TYR A 362 8.33 -6.72 16.28
CA TYR A 362 9.28 -7.84 16.24
C TYR A 362 8.73 -9.02 15.45
N GLY A 363 9.62 -9.87 14.93
CA GLY A 363 9.23 -10.99 14.08
C GLY A 363 8.44 -12.11 14.80
N ASP A 364 8.49 -12.16 16.13
CA ASP A 364 7.76 -13.10 16.97
C ASP A 364 6.38 -12.58 17.45
N GLU A 365 5.96 -11.40 16.98
CA GLU A 365 4.63 -10.81 17.24
C GLU A 365 3.67 -11.05 16.07
N GLU A 366 2.41 -11.32 16.39
CA GLU A 366 1.31 -11.47 15.43
C GLU A 366 0.64 -10.14 15.07
#